data_8ccaaac48dca1f247eefe18bb9ca9c29
#
_entry.id   8ccaaac48dca1f247eefe18bb9ca9c29
#
_cell.length_a   1.000
_cell.length_b   1.000
_cell.length_c   1.000
_cell.angle_alpha   90.00
_cell.angle_beta   90.00
_cell.angle_gamma   90.00
#
_symmetry.space_group_name_H-M   'P 1'
#
loop_
_entity.id
_entity.type
_entity.pdbx_description
1 polymer ?
#
loop_
_entity_poly.entity_id
_entity_poly.type
_entity_poly.pdbx_seq_one_letter_code
_entity_poly.pdbx_strand_id
1 'polypeptide(L)'
;LGLSPAEPDTCLKTPRSGRKHVAWADPLSLAEVKVCARALRGTANDVLLCAAAGALQRHFLATGEATPECGVRVAVPFNLRPMRQPIETLGNQFGLVLVTLPVEETDPIMRFRQVQENMNRLKRSYQAQVTYSLLDLFGRGPDVLERRALSMLSNKASAVLTNVPGPKEPVYLAGAKLNQPMFWVPQSGNIGIGLSIFSY
;
A
#
# COMPACT_ATOMS: atom_id res chain seq x y z
N LEU A 1 10.01 -4.95 -12.80
CA LEU A 1 10.56 -4.80 -11.43
C LEU A 1 12.10 -4.66 -11.44
N GLY A 2 12.82 -5.47 -12.23
CA GLY A 2 14.29 -5.42 -12.30
C GLY A 2 14.86 -4.12 -12.88
N LEU A 3 14.15 -3.50 -13.80
CA LEU A 3 14.61 -2.32 -14.56
C LEU A 3 14.20 -0.98 -13.96
N SER A 4 13.35 -0.93 -12.94
CA SER A 4 13.02 0.33 -12.28
C SER A 4 14.19 0.79 -11.41
N PRO A 5 14.57 2.08 -11.45
CA PRO A 5 15.61 2.62 -10.58
C PRO A 5 15.25 2.46 -9.11
N ALA A 6 16.24 2.56 -8.22
CA ALA A 6 15.98 2.66 -6.79
C ALA A 6 15.10 3.88 -6.49
N GLU A 7 14.34 3.81 -5.40
CA GLU A 7 13.60 4.96 -4.89
C GLU A 7 14.57 6.03 -4.40
N PRO A 8 14.32 7.32 -4.66
CA PRO A 8 15.13 8.40 -4.11
C PRO A 8 15.24 8.32 -2.58
N ASP A 9 16.37 8.74 -2.04
CA ASP A 9 16.54 8.88 -0.61
C ASP A 9 15.73 10.09 -0.12
N THR A 10 14.86 9.84 0.85
CA THR A 10 13.98 10.83 1.47
C THR A 10 13.92 10.58 2.97
N CYS A 11 13.31 11.49 3.76
CA CYS A 11 13.05 11.27 5.19
C CYS A 11 12.32 9.96 5.49
N LEU A 12 11.60 9.40 4.51
CA LEU A 12 10.90 8.12 4.65
C LEU A 12 11.86 6.92 4.68
N LYS A 13 13.14 7.10 4.29
CA LYS A 13 14.18 6.07 4.21
C LYS A 13 15.35 6.29 5.15
N THR A 14 15.17 7.03 6.22
CA THR A 14 16.22 7.24 7.23
C THR A 14 16.68 5.93 7.87
N PRO A 15 17.95 5.87 8.35
CA PRO A 15 18.44 4.73 9.11
C PRO A 15 17.52 4.43 10.30
N ARG A 16 17.23 3.16 10.50
CA ARG A 16 16.27 2.73 11.52
C ARG A 16 16.87 2.80 12.91
N SER A 17 16.13 3.43 13.82
CA SER A 17 16.50 3.48 15.25
C SER A 17 16.18 2.21 16.04
N GLY A 18 15.47 1.24 15.41
CA GLY A 18 14.89 0.07 16.10
C GLY A 18 13.63 0.39 16.89
N ARG A 19 13.27 1.65 17.06
CA ARG A 19 12.01 2.07 17.72
C ARG A 19 10.86 2.00 16.72
N LYS A 20 9.73 1.47 17.18
CA LYS A 20 8.48 1.41 16.39
C LYS A 20 7.45 2.33 17.03
N HIS A 21 6.78 3.10 16.19
CA HIS A 21 5.65 3.93 16.57
C HIS A 21 4.43 3.51 15.77
N VAL A 22 3.27 3.60 16.40
CA VAL A 22 1.98 3.40 15.74
C VAL A 22 1.12 4.62 15.98
N ALA A 23 0.35 4.98 14.97
CA ALA A 23 -0.64 6.04 15.04
C ALA A 23 -1.90 5.58 14.28
N TRP A 24 -3.02 6.13 14.63
CA TRP A 24 -4.28 5.88 13.94
C TRP A 24 -5.09 7.16 13.87
N ALA A 25 -5.97 7.24 12.89
CA ALA A 25 -6.92 8.33 12.73
C ALA A 25 -8.32 7.87 13.14
N ASP A 26 -9.20 8.81 13.40
CA ASP A 26 -10.61 8.52 13.57
C ASP A 26 -11.20 7.88 12.31
N PRO A 27 -12.21 7.00 12.46
CA PRO A 27 -12.83 6.35 11.33
C PRO A 27 -13.51 7.34 10.39
N LEU A 28 -13.37 7.09 9.10
CA LEU A 28 -14.07 7.81 8.04
C LEU A 28 -15.26 6.97 7.54
N SER A 29 -16.36 7.63 7.18
CA SER A 29 -17.51 6.96 6.58
C SER A 29 -17.15 6.36 5.22
N LEU A 30 -17.24 5.03 5.10
CA LEU A 30 -17.04 4.35 3.81
C LEU A 30 -18.07 4.81 2.77
N ALA A 31 -19.27 5.21 3.22
CA ALA A 31 -20.30 5.76 2.33
C ALA A 31 -19.84 7.08 1.69
N GLU A 32 -19.24 7.99 2.47
CA GLU A 32 -18.69 9.25 1.98
C GLU A 32 -17.54 9.03 1.01
N VAL A 33 -16.61 8.12 1.33
CA VAL A 33 -15.51 7.73 0.42
C VAL A 33 -16.07 7.21 -0.91
N LYS A 34 -17.14 6.40 -0.88
CA LYS A 34 -17.81 5.91 -2.09
C LYS A 34 -18.55 7.02 -2.87
N VAL A 35 -19.08 8.02 -2.19
CA VAL A 35 -19.68 9.20 -2.84
C VAL A 35 -18.61 9.98 -3.60
N CYS A 36 -17.48 10.29 -2.95
CA CYS A 36 -16.34 10.95 -3.60
C CYS A 36 -15.82 10.14 -4.81
N ALA A 37 -15.68 8.83 -4.64
CA ALA A 37 -15.21 7.96 -5.72
C ALA A 37 -16.13 8.02 -6.95
N ARG A 38 -17.46 7.97 -6.73
CA ARG A 38 -18.46 8.09 -7.82
C ARG A 38 -18.42 9.45 -8.50
N ALA A 39 -18.35 10.54 -7.72
CA ALA A 39 -18.27 11.89 -8.25
C ALA A 39 -17.05 12.09 -9.16
N LEU A 40 -15.92 11.46 -8.80
CA LEU A 40 -14.66 11.52 -9.54
C LEU A 40 -14.54 10.41 -10.62
N ARG A 41 -15.57 9.58 -10.81
CA ARG A 41 -15.57 8.43 -11.74
C ARG A 41 -14.42 7.46 -11.50
N GLY A 42 -14.13 7.16 -10.23
CA GLY A 42 -13.10 6.23 -9.81
C GLY A 42 -13.57 5.23 -8.76
N THR A 43 -12.64 4.60 -8.09
CA THR A 43 -12.89 3.62 -7.03
C THR A 43 -12.58 4.19 -5.64
N ALA A 44 -13.14 3.58 -4.59
CA ALA A 44 -12.79 3.93 -3.22
C ALA A 44 -11.27 3.78 -2.96
N ASN A 45 -10.63 2.78 -3.58
CA ASN A 45 -9.19 2.60 -3.48
C ASN A 45 -8.42 3.79 -4.08
N ASP A 46 -8.88 4.36 -5.20
CA ASP A 46 -8.23 5.52 -5.81
C ASP A 46 -8.33 6.75 -4.90
N VAL A 47 -9.47 6.95 -4.21
CA VAL A 47 -9.66 8.03 -3.22
C VAL A 47 -8.71 7.83 -2.03
N LEU A 48 -8.60 6.63 -1.50
CA LEU A 48 -7.75 6.32 -0.34
C LEU A 48 -6.26 6.47 -0.67
N LEU A 49 -5.83 6.05 -1.86
CA LEU A 49 -4.47 6.26 -2.35
C LEU A 49 -4.17 7.76 -2.58
N CYS A 50 -5.13 8.50 -3.11
CA CYS A 50 -5.01 9.95 -3.26
C CYS A 50 -4.88 10.65 -1.91
N ALA A 51 -5.66 10.24 -0.91
CA ALA A 51 -5.55 10.74 0.46
C ALA A 51 -4.19 10.43 1.08
N ALA A 52 -3.67 9.19 0.88
CA ALA A 52 -2.33 8.81 1.32
C ALA A 52 -1.24 9.66 0.67
N ALA A 53 -1.33 9.92 -0.65
CA ALA A 53 -0.41 10.82 -1.35
C ALA A 53 -0.44 12.23 -0.76
N GLY A 54 -1.62 12.78 -0.49
CA GLY A 54 -1.78 14.09 0.13
C GLY A 54 -1.27 14.16 1.57
N ALA A 55 -1.39 13.07 2.33
CA ALA A 55 -0.84 13.00 3.68
C ALA A 55 0.70 12.99 3.65
N LEU A 56 1.31 12.23 2.74
CA LEU A 56 2.76 12.23 2.55
C LEU A 56 3.27 13.59 2.06
N GLN A 57 2.57 14.26 1.14
CA GLN A 57 2.91 15.62 0.72
C GLN A 57 2.95 16.58 1.92
N ARG A 58 1.91 16.56 2.77
CA ARG A 58 1.87 17.39 3.98
C ARG A 58 3.01 17.06 4.94
N HIS A 59 3.40 15.80 5.02
CA HIS A 59 4.53 15.38 5.85
C HIS A 59 5.84 15.98 5.34
N PHE A 60 6.14 15.90 4.04
CA PHE A 60 7.31 16.55 3.45
C PHE A 60 7.33 18.06 3.72
N LEU A 61 6.20 18.73 3.51
CA LEU A 61 6.09 20.18 3.80
C LEU A 61 6.32 20.50 5.29
N ALA A 62 5.79 19.67 6.19
CA ALA A 62 5.94 19.87 7.63
C ALA A 62 7.36 19.61 8.13
N THR A 63 8.12 18.74 7.47
CA THR A 63 9.52 18.45 7.79
C THR A 63 10.51 19.40 7.10
N GLY A 64 10.02 20.27 6.22
CA GLY A 64 10.86 21.19 5.44
C GLY A 64 11.62 20.52 4.31
N GLU A 65 11.24 19.29 3.94
CA GLU A 65 11.84 18.59 2.83
C GLU A 65 11.09 18.84 1.51
N ALA A 66 11.83 18.86 0.41
CA ALA A 66 11.24 18.94 -0.91
C ALA A 66 10.47 17.65 -1.22
N THR A 67 9.29 17.77 -1.80
CA THR A 67 8.56 16.61 -2.32
C THR A 67 9.31 16.03 -3.52
N PRO A 68 9.49 14.69 -3.58
CA PRO A 68 10.15 14.08 -4.74
C PRO A 68 9.35 14.31 -6.03
N GLU A 69 9.99 14.88 -7.06
CA GLU A 69 9.35 15.16 -8.36
C GLU A 69 8.84 13.92 -9.08
N CYS A 70 9.41 12.75 -8.81
CA CYS A 70 8.97 11.47 -9.38
C CYS A 70 7.90 10.76 -8.53
N GLY A 71 7.35 11.43 -7.52
CA GLY A 71 6.44 10.84 -6.56
C GLY A 71 7.12 9.88 -5.58
N VAL A 72 6.32 9.22 -4.74
CA VAL A 72 6.76 8.22 -3.77
C VAL A 72 6.22 6.85 -4.17
N ARG A 73 7.09 5.85 -4.32
CA ARG A 73 6.66 4.49 -4.58
C ARG A 73 6.29 3.78 -3.28
N VAL A 74 5.13 3.17 -3.30
CA VAL A 74 4.63 2.32 -2.21
C VAL A 74 4.46 0.89 -2.71
N ALA A 75 4.80 -0.08 -1.86
CA ALA A 75 4.53 -1.48 -2.11
C ALA A 75 3.10 -1.79 -1.65
N VAL A 76 2.28 -2.31 -2.56
CA VAL A 76 0.88 -2.67 -2.29
C VAL A 76 0.71 -4.16 -2.49
N PRO A 77 0.26 -4.92 -1.47
CA PRO A 77 -0.14 -6.30 -1.64
C PRO A 77 -1.37 -6.39 -2.56
N PHE A 78 -1.26 -7.16 -3.62
CA PHE A 78 -2.32 -7.38 -4.58
C PHE A 78 -2.80 -8.82 -4.53
N ASN A 79 -4.08 -9.02 -4.22
CA ASN A 79 -4.67 -10.36 -4.13
C ASN A 79 -4.75 -11.01 -5.52
N LEU A 80 -4.18 -12.20 -5.65
CA LEU A 80 -4.18 -13.00 -6.89
C LEU A 80 -5.26 -14.09 -6.89
N ARG A 81 -5.99 -14.27 -5.79
CA ARG A 81 -7.09 -15.23 -5.71
C ARG A 81 -8.27 -14.76 -6.56
N PRO A 82 -8.93 -15.68 -7.27
CA PRO A 82 -10.16 -15.37 -7.97
C PRO A 82 -11.24 -14.90 -6.97
N MET A 83 -11.72 -13.68 -7.13
CA MET A 83 -12.67 -13.04 -6.20
C MET A 83 -14.03 -13.74 -6.08
N ARG A 84 -14.35 -14.64 -6.99
CA ARG A 84 -15.66 -15.34 -7.08
C ARG A 84 -15.61 -16.80 -6.68
N GLN A 85 -14.45 -17.34 -6.32
CA GLN A 85 -14.31 -18.73 -5.90
C GLN A 85 -14.24 -18.81 -4.38
N PRO A 86 -14.85 -19.86 -3.77
CA PRO A 86 -14.69 -20.13 -2.35
C PRO A 86 -13.20 -20.32 -2.02
N ILE A 87 -12.82 -19.92 -0.81
CA ILE A 87 -11.45 -20.17 -0.32
C ILE A 87 -11.41 -21.65 0.13
N GLU A 88 -10.91 -22.52 -0.75
CA GLU A 88 -10.76 -23.95 -0.45
C GLU A 88 -9.51 -24.25 0.39
N THR A 89 -8.48 -23.42 0.24
CA THR A 89 -7.22 -23.58 0.98
C THR A 89 -6.79 -22.28 1.62
N LEU A 90 -6.40 -22.35 2.88
CA LEU A 90 -5.75 -21.24 3.57
C LEU A 90 -4.30 -21.11 3.06
N GLY A 91 -3.84 -19.87 2.92
CA GLY A 91 -2.47 -19.58 2.46
C GLY A 91 -2.38 -18.18 1.86
N ASN A 92 -1.17 -17.71 1.64
CA ASN A 92 -0.92 -16.40 1.06
C ASN A 92 -0.83 -16.50 -0.46
N GLN A 93 -1.78 -15.92 -1.18
CA GLN A 93 -1.78 -15.82 -2.64
C GLN A 93 -1.88 -14.34 -3.03
N PHE A 94 -0.80 -13.61 -2.79
CA PHE A 94 -0.71 -12.20 -3.19
C PHE A 94 0.65 -11.91 -3.82
N GLY A 95 0.67 -11.00 -4.78
CA GLY A 95 1.88 -10.40 -5.31
C GLY A 95 2.08 -9.00 -4.72
N LEU A 96 3.30 -8.53 -4.74
CA LEU A 96 3.61 -7.13 -4.41
C LEU A 96 3.66 -6.33 -5.71
N VAL A 97 2.97 -5.20 -5.72
CA VAL A 97 3.02 -4.24 -6.81
C VAL A 97 3.55 -2.91 -6.31
N LEU A 98 4.29 -2.21 -7.17
CA LEU A 98 4.81 -0.88 -6.86
C LEU A 98 3.89 0.15 -7.50
N VAL A 99 3.32 1.01 -6.67
CA VAL A 99 2.45 2.13 -7.08
C VAL A 99 3.17 3.42 -6.77
N THR A 100 3.29 4.31 -7.75
CA THR A 100 3.79 5.67 -7.52
C THR A 100 2.64 6.56 -7.05
N LEU A 101 2.80 7.14 -5.87
CA LEU A 101 1.90 8.16 -5.32
C LEU A 101 2.40 9.54 -5.73
N PRO A 102 1.58 10.36 -6.42
CA PRO A 102 1.96 11.70 -6.87
C PRO A 102 1.91 12.69 -5.70
N VAL A 103 2.97 12.71 -4.90
CA VAL A 103 3.08 13.58 -3.73
C VAL A 103 3.46 15.02 -4.10
N GLU A 104 4.00 15.22 -5.30
CA GLU A 104 4.34 16.50 -5.87
C GLU A 104 3.11 17.31 -6.31
N GLU A 105 2.02 16.62 -6.67
CA GLU A 105 0.80 17.26 -7.17
C GLU A 105 0.01 17.91 -6.03
N THR A 106 -0.20 19.21 -6.11
CA THR A 106 -0.89 19.99 -5.07
C THR A 106 -2.41 20.01 -5.22
N ASP A 107 -2.90 19.96 -6.48
CA ASP A 107 -4.34 19.90 -6.75
C ASP A 107 -4.87 18.49 -6.44
N PRO A 108 -5.83 18.34 -5.52
CA PRO A 108 -6.35 17.04 -5.13
C PRO A 108 -7.08 16.32 -6.27
N ILE A 109 -7.67 17.05 -7.23
CA ILE A 109 -8.37 16.45 -8.38
C ILE A 109 -7.35 15.92 -9.38
N MET A 110 -6.31 16.69 -9.68
CA MET A 110 -5.22 16.25 -10.55
C MET A 110 -4.47 15.07 -9.92
N ARG A 111 -4.17 15.14 -8.62
CA ARG A 111 -3.59 14.03 -7.86
C ARG A 111 -4.44 12.76 -7.97
N PHE A 112 -5.75 12.88 -7.82
CA PHE A 112 -6.67 11.75 -7.98
C PHE A 112 -6.59 11.14 -9.39
N ARG A 113 -6.55 11.98 -10.44
CA ARG A 113 -6.42 11.52 -11.84
C ARG A 113 -5.12 10.76 -12.06
N GLN A 114 -4.02 11.26 -11.58
CA GLN A 114 -2.71 10.60 -11.68
C GLN A 114 -2.69 9.26 -10.94
N VAL A 115 -3.28 9.19 -9.74
CA VAL A 115 -3.45 7.93 -9.00
C VAL A 115 -4.29 6.93 -9.83
N GLN A 116 -5.41 7.37 -10.38
CA GLN A 116 -6.29 6.54 -11.20
C GLN A 116 -5.55 5.99 -12.44
N GLU A 117 -4.77 6.82 -13.12
CA GLU A 117 -3.95 6.40 -14.27
C GLU A 117 -2.89 5.37 -13.86
N ASN A 118 -2.16 5.62 -12.76
CA ASN A 118 -1.17 4.70 -12.24
C ASN A 118 -1.79 3.35 -11.88
N MET A 119 -2.94 3.34 -11.23
CA MET A 119 -3.68 2.13 -10.89
C MET A 119 -4.21 1.39 -12.13
N ASN A 120 -4.71 2.11 -13.14
CA ASN A 120 -5.17 1.50 -14.39
C ASN A 120 -4.02 0.87 -15.19
N ARG A 121 -2.86 1.55 -15.24
CA ARG A 121 -1.64 1.02 -15.85
C ARG A 121 -1.18 -0.25 -15.14
N LEU A 122 -1.23 -0.26 -13.80
CA LEU A 122 -0.87 -1.40 -12.99
C LEU A 122 -1.79 -2.61 -13.22
N LYS A 123 -3.11 -2.40 -13.24
CA LYS A 123 -4.11 -3.46 -13.48
C LYS A 123 -3.94 -4.15 -14.84
N ARG A 124 -3.36 -3.45 -15.82
CA ARG A 124 -3.04 -3.99 -17.15
C ARG A 124 -1.67 -4.66 -17.21
N SER A 125 -0.89 -4.60 -16.14
CA SER A 125 0.45 -5.20 -16.06
C SER A 125 0.42 -6.58 -15.40
N TYR A 126 1.41 -7.40 -15.73
CA TYR A 126 1.64 -8.68 -15.06
C TYR A 126 2.51 -8.57 -13.81
N GLN A 127 2.65 -7.37 -13.23
CA GLN A 127 3.58 -7.12 -12.13
C GLN A 127 3.29 -7.99 -10.91
N ALA A 128 2.02 -8.15 -10.53
CA ALA A 128 1.63 -8.94 -9.37
C ALA A 128 1.97 -10.44 -9.56
N GLN A 129 1.67 -10.99 -10.75
CA GLN A 129 1.94 -12.39 -11.07
C GLN A 129 3.44 -12.67 -11.08
N VAL A 130 4.21 -11.81 -11.74
CA VAL A 130 5.67 -11.92 -11.80
C VAL A 130 6.28 -11.83 -10.39
N THR A 131 5.81 -10.90 -9.57
CA THR A 131 6.32 -10.76 -8.19
C THR A 131 5.97 -11.98 -7.35
N TYR A 132 4.75 -12.50 -7.48
CA TYR A 132 4.34 -13.71 -6.79
C TYR A 132 5.22 -14.90 -7.16
N SER A 133 5.44 -15.14 -8.47
CA SER A 133 6.30 -16.23 -8.94
C SER A 133 7.74 -16.08 -8.48
N LEU A 134 8.27 -14.86 -8.44
CA LEU A 134 9.61 -14.61 -7.92
C LEU A 134 9.68 -14.87 -6.41
N LEU A 135 8.70 -14.44 -5.64
CA LEU A 135 8.66 -14.68 -4.19
C LEU A 135 8.52 -16.19 -3.88
N ASP A 136 7.68 -16.93 -4.64
CA ASP A 136 7.56 -18.38 -4.50
C ASP A 136 8.86 -19.10 -4.83
N LEU A 137 9.54 -18.70 -5.91
CA LEU A 137 10.83 -19.27 -6.31
C LEU A 137 11.92 -19.01 -5.24
N PHE A 138 12.00 -17.78 -4.74
CA PHE A 138 13.00 -17.42 -3.72
C PHE A 138 12.68 -18.03 -2.36
N GLY A 139 11.40 -18.15 -1.98
CA GLY A 139 10.98 -18.80 -0.73
C GLY A 139 11.25 -20.31 -0.68
N ARG A 140 11.50 -20.94 -1.83
CA ARG A 140 11.94 -22.35 -1.93
C ARG A 140 13.48 -22.49 -2.01
N GLY A 141 14.18 -21.38 -2.13
CA GLY A 141 15.64 -21.32 -2.26
C GLY A 141 16.36 -21.16 -0.93
N PRO A 142 17.69 -21.08 -0.95
CA PRO A 142 18.48 -20.76 0.23
C PRO A 142 18.18 -19.36 0.79
N ASP A 143 18.19 -19.20 2.10
CA ASP A 143 17.91 -17.94 2.84
C ASP A 143 18.67 -16.72 2.30
N VAL A 144 19.87 -16.92 1.75
CA VAL A 144 20.69 -15.84 1.17
C VAL A 144 20.03 -15.22 -0.04
N LEU A 145 19.39 -16.04 -0.89
CA LEU A 145 18.66 -15.55 -2.08
C LEU A 145 17.40 -14.82 -1.68
N GLU A 146 16.65 -15.34 -0.71
CA GLU A 146 15.46 -14.69 -0.16
C GLU A 146 15.79 -13.32 0.41
N ARG A 147 16.81 -13.22 1.25
CA ARG A 147 17.26 -11.94 1.84
C ARG A 147 17.68 -10.92 0.79
N ARG A 148 18.37 -11.36 -0.28
CA ARG A 148 18.75 -10.47 -1.39
C ARG A 148 17.53 -9.99 -2.18
N ALA A 149 16.57 -10.87 -2.45
CA ALA A 149 15.34 -10.52 -3.15
C ALA A 149 14.51 -9.52 -2.33
N LEU A 150 14.33 -9.76 -1.03
CA LEU A 150 13.63 -8.85 -0.12
C LEU A 150 14.35 -7.50 -0.02
N SER A 151 15.68 -7.48 0.06
CA SER A 151 16.46 -6.24 0.05
C SER A 151 16.28 -5.47 -1.25
N MET A 152 16.33 -6.15 -2.40
CA MET A 152 16.07 -5.50 -3.69
C MET A 152 14.67 -4.90 -3.79
N LEU A 153 13.65 -5.60 -3.32
CA LEU A 153 12.27 -5.13 -3.34
C LEU A 153 12.07 -3.95 -2.38
N SER A 154 12.63 -4.02 -1.18
CA SER A 154 12.51 -2.97 -0.17
C SER A 154 13.22 -1.67 -0.56
N ASN A 155 14.30 -1.74 -1.36
CA ASN A 155 14.97 -0.55 -1.86
C ASN A 155 14.17 0.19 -2.96
N LYS A 156 13.12 -0.44 -3.49
CA LYS A 156 12.30 0.12 -4.57
C LYS A 156 11.01 0.79 -4.08
N ALA A 157 10.74 0.76 -2.78
CA ALA A 157 9.58 1.42 -2.17
C ALA A 157 9.98 2.12 -0.88
N SER A 158 9.31 3.22 -0.57
CA SER A 158 9.50 3.99 0.66
C SER A 158 8.50 3.59 1.75
N ALA A 159 7.36 3.02 1.35
CA ALA A 159 6.31 2.59 2.27
C ALA A 159 5.63 1.30 1.80
N VAL A 160 4.97 0.61 2.73
CA VAL A 160 3.96 -0.41 2.41
C VAL A 160 2.58 0.19 2.64
N LEU A 161 1.69 0.04 1.67
CA LEU A 161 0.31 0.46 1.79
C LEU A 161 -0.60 -0.74 1.55
N THR A 162 -1.45 -1.07 2.51
CA THR A 162 -2.42 -2.15 2.37
C THR A 162 -3.84 -1.63 2.57
N ASN A 163 -4.76 -2.07 1.71
CA ASN A 163 -6.17 -1.82 1.85
C ASN A 163 -6.90 -3.17 1.93
N VAL A 164 -7.46 -3.48 3.09
CA VAL A 164 -8.12 -4.75 3.36
C VAL A 164 -9.60 -4.49 3.62
N PRO A 165 -10.49 -5.05 2.80
CA PRO A 165 -11.91 -5.03 3.11
C PRO A 165 -12.18 -5.94 4.30
N GLY A 166 -12.82 -5.41 5.32
CA GLY A 166 -13.28 -6.17 6.48
C GLY A 166 -14.62 -6.86 6.24
N PRO A 167 -15.13 -7.54 7.26
CA PRO A 167 -16.45 -8.18 7.25
C PRO A 167 -17.55 -7.16 6.95
N LYS A 168 -18.55 -7.56 6.19
CA LYS A 168 -19.73 -6.72 5.89
C LYS A 168 -20.70 -6.64 7.04
N GLU A 169 -20.67 -7.64 7.91
CA GLU A 169 -21.53 -7.77 9.07
C GLU A 169 -20.76 -7.55 10.36
N PRO A 170 -21.40 -7.04 11.42
CA PRO A 170 -20.73 -6.88 12.70
C PRO A 170 -20.17 -8.20 13.22
N VAL A 171 -18.93 -8.17 13.67
CA VAL A 171 -18.26 -9.33 14.29
C VAL A 171 -18.37 -9.23 15.80
N TYR A 172 -18.63 -10.37 16.44
CA TYR A 172 -18.72 -10.51 17.90
C TYR A 172 -17.63 -11.45 18.40
N LEU A 173 -17.00 -11.09 19.49
CA LEU A 173 -16.04 -11.92 20.21
C LEU A 173 -16.59 -12.15 21.62
N ALA A 174 -16.86 -13.41 21.97
CA ALA A 174 -17.46 -13.79 23.27
C ALA A 174 -18.71 -12.96 23.64
N GLY A 175 -19.58 -12.67 22.67
CA GLY A 175 -20.78 -11.86 22.83
C GLY A 175 -20.59 -10.35 22.78
N ALA A 176 -19.38 -9.85 22.84
CA ALA A 176 -19.07 -8.42 22.70
C ALA A 176 -18.86 -8.04 21.24
N LYS A 177 -19.52 -6.97 20.79
CA LYS A 177 -19.37 -6.44 19.43
C LYS A 177 -18.01 -5.79 19.27
N LEU A 178 -17.29 -6.14 18.21
CA LEU A 178 -16.08 -5.44 17.79
C LEU A 178 -16.47 -4.13 17.10
N ASN A 179 -16.14 -3.01 17.70
CA ASN A 179 -16.54 -1.71 17.15
C ASN A 179 -15.51 -1.14 16.18
N GLN A 180 -14.23 -1.35 16.43
CA GLN A 180 -13.16 -0.67 15.68
C GLN A 180 -11.90 -1.55 15.61
N PRO A 181 -11.95 -2.64 14.83
CA PRO A 181 -10.75 -3.47 14.65
C PRO A 181 -9.69 -2.68 13.85
N MET A 182 -8.44 -2.80 14.29
CA MET A 182 -7.29 -2.17 13.64
C MET A 182 -6.20 -3.21 13.41
N PHE A 183 -5.39 -3.01 12.38
CA PHE A 183 -4.18 -3.78 12.17
C PHE A 183 -3.07 -2.90 11.60
N TRP A 184 -1.84 -3.31 11.81
CA TRP A 184 -0.67 -2.63 11.28
C TRP A 184 0.11 -3.58 10.38
N VAL A 185 0.39 -3.12 9.16
CA VAL A 185 1.19 -3.89 8.23
C VAL A 185 2.64 -3.95 8.71
N PRO A 186 3.28 -5.14 8.73
CA PRO A 186 4.68 -5.23 9.09
C PRO A 186 5.55 -4.60 8.00
N GLN A 187 6.58 -3.88 8.42
CA GLN A 187 7.63 -3.39 7.52
C GLN A 187 8.82 -4.36 7.51
N SER A 188 9.44 -4.48 6.35
CA SER A 188 10.65 -5.28 6.17
C SER A 188 11.69 -4.54 5.34
N GLY A 189 12.94 -4.99 5.38
CA GLY A 189 14.03 -4.37 4.63
C GLY A 189 14.22 -2.91 5.04
N ASN A 190 14.33 -1.97 4.11
CA ASN A 190 14.55 -0.53 4.34
C ASN A 190 13.26 0.31 4.33
N ILE A 191 12.09 -0.33 4.40
CA ILE A 191 10.81 0.37 4.42
C ILE A 191 10.50 0.82 5.85
N GLY A 192 10.41 2.12 6.09
CA GLY A 192 10.17 2.73 7.40
C GLY A 192 8.70 2.96 7.73
N ILE A 193 7.83 3.05 6.72
CA ILE A 193 6.41 3.43 6.90
C ILE A 193 5.50 2.31 6.43
N GLY A 194 4.49 2.01 7.25
CA GLY A 194 3.36 1.16 6.89
C GLY A 194 2.04 1.93 7.03
N LEU A 195 1.24 1.94 5.98
CA LEU A 195 -0.10 2.50 5.96
C LEU A 195 -1.11 1.36 5.84
N SER A 196 -1.96 1.20 6.84
CA SER A 196 -3.01 0.19 6.85
C SER A 196 -4.38 0.84 6.76
N ILE A 197 -5.16 0.46 5.78
CA ILE A 197 -6.54 0.89 5.59
C ILE A 197 -7.43 -0.33 5.80
N PHE A 198 -8.42 -0.21 6.66
CA PHE A 198 -9.34 -1.28 6.97
C PHE A 198 -10.78 -0.78 6.89
N SER A 199 -11.60 -1.44 6.08
CA SER A 199 -13.02 -1.10 5.93
C SER A 199 -13.87 -2.05 6.77
N TYR A 200 -14.46 -1.54 7.86
CA TYR A 200 -15.28 -2.32 8.77
C TYR A 200 -16.57 -1.59 9.13
#